data_628c19c4a2255ed136d3b840d34acc50
#
_entry.id   628c19c4a2255ed136d3b840d34acc50
#
_cell.length_a   1.000
_cell.length_b   1.000
_cell.length_c   1.000
_cell.angle_alpha   90.00
_cell.angle_beta   90.00
_cell.angle_gamma   90.00
#
_symmetry.space_group_name_H-M   'P 1'
#
loop_
_entity.id
_entity.type
_entity.pdbx_description
1 polymer ?
#
loop_
_entity_poly.entity_id
_entity_poly.type
_entity_poly.pdbx_seq_one_letter_code
_entity_poly.pdbx_strand_id
1 'polypeptide(L)'
;CLGGLLLCTYKKSDDRPRWKNSLIMIGRGAGKDGFIAWLGLCMISRHNPIEQYDVDVCANNEDQAMRPVKDAIDFLNKPEFKEANKASFYWTSAMIRGLTNGGYIKGHTNNPKGKDGLRSGCIILNEIHQYESHANINVFTTGLGKKENPRAIYVTTNGDVRDGVLDEE
;
A
#
# COMPACT_ATOMS: atom_id res chain seq x y z
N CYS A 1 10.54 -10.44 11.22
CA CYS A 1 9.96 -9.11 10.94
C CYS A 1 8.71 -9.30 10.07
N LEU A 2 7.61 -8.59 10.39
CA LEU A 2 6.32 -8.71 9.70
C LEU A 2 6.43 -8.47 8.19
N GLY A 3 7.20 -7.47 7.78
CA GLY A 3 7.41 -7.18 6.36
C GLY A 3 8.07 -8.32 5.60
N GLY A 4 9.06 -8.97 6.19
CA GLY A 4 9.69 -10.16 5.60
C GLY A 4 8.68 -11.32 5.47
N LEU A 5 7.83 -11.52 6.48
CA LEU A 5 6.77 -12.53 6.41
C LEU A 5 5.79 -12.25 5.26
N LEU A 6 5.38 -11.01 5.10
CA LEU A 6 4.42 -10.61 4.05
C LEU A 6 5.02 -10.67 2.64
N LEU A 7 6.26 -10.20 2.47
CA LEU A 7 6.86 -10.04 1.15
C LEU A 7 7.61 -11.28 0.66
N CYS A 8 8.25 -12.04 1.56
CA CYS A 8 9.19 -13.10 1.21
C CYS A 8 8.66 -14.52 1.42
N THR A 9 7.36 -14.69 1.77
CA THR A 9 6.79 -16.02 1.98
C THR A 9 5.96 -16.44 0.77
N TYR A 10 6.38 -17.52 0.12
CA TYR A 10 5.74 -18.09 -1.07
C TYR A 10 5.22 -19.50 -0.80
N LYS A 11 4.22 -19.93 -1.57
CA LYS A 11 3.72 -21.30 -1.54
C LYS A 11 4.68 -22.19 -2.34
N LYS A 12 5.02 -23.33 -1.78
CA LYS A 12 5.89 -24.32 -2.47
C LYS A 12 5.24 -24.94 -3.71
N SER A 13 3.91 -24.89 -3.81
CA SER A 13 3.16 -25.56 -4.87
C SER A 13 3.18 -24.82 -6.21
N ASP A 14 3.19 -23.48 -6.19
CA ASP A 14 2.99 -22.64 -7.37
C ASP A 14 3.83 -21.37 -7.36
N ASP A 15 4.73 -21.23 -6.41
CA ASP A 15 5.63 -20.07 -6.22
C ASP A 15 4.89 -18.72 -6.12
N ARG A 16 3.62 -18.74 -5.71
CA ARG A 16 2.81 -17.54 -5.51
C ARG A 16 2.94 -17.04 -4.08
N PRO A 17 2.75 -15.73 -3.85
CA PRO A 17 2.72 -15.18 -2.49
C PRO A 17 1.77 -15.97 -1.59
N ARG A 18 2.25 -16.38 -0.43
CA ARG A 18 1.44 -17.11 0.55
C ARG A 18 0.28 -16.25 1.07
N TRP A 19 0.55 -14.97 1.27
CA TRP A 19 -0.38 -14.02 1.84
C TRP A 19 -0.75 -12.97 0.77
N LYS A 20 -1.90 -13.16 0.13
CA LYS A 20 -2.45 -12.20 -0.83
C LYS A 20 -3.20 -11.09 -0.11
N ASN A 21 -3.96 -11.45 0.92
CA ASN A 21 -4.71 -10.55 1.77
C ASN A 21 -4.11 -10.59 3.17
N SER A 22 -3.99 -9.43 3.80
CA SER A 22 -3.42 -9.31 5.15
C SER A 22 -4.12 -8.20 5.90
N LEU A 23 -4.63 -8.51 7.10
CA LEU A 23 -5.14 -7.52 8.03
C LEU A 23 -4.07 -7.25 9.10
N ILE A 24 -3.71 -5.99 9.25
CA ILE A 24 -2.66 -5.54 10.17
C ILE A 24 -3.26 -4.52 11.13
N MET A 25 -3.40 -4.91 12.38
CA MET A 25 -3.86 -4.02 13.44
C MET A 25 -2.67 -3.50 14.23
N ILE A 26 -2.49 -2.19 14.26
CA ILE A 26 -1.36 -1.51 14.91
C ILE A 26 -1.92 -0.48 15.89
N GLY A 27 -1.39 -0.43 17.13
CA GLY A 27 -1.79 0.57 18.12
C GLY A 27 -1.53 2.01 17.66
N ARG A 28 -2.33 2.95 18.14
CA ARG A 28 -2.12 4.38 17.83
C ARG A 28 -0.70 4.81 18.21
N GLY A 29 -0.06 5.58 17.35
CA GLY A 29 1.31 6.08 17.57
C GLY A 29 2.42 5.05 17.35
N ALA A 30 2.13 3.80 17.01
CA ALA A 30 3.14 2.75 16.83
C ALA A 30 3.75 2.69 15.41
N GLY A 31 3.68 3.79 14.64
CA GLY A 31 4.42 3.92 13.37
C GLY A 31 3.75 3.26 12.17
N LYS A 32 2.42 3.14 12.17
CA LYS A 32 1.63 2.53 11.08
C LYS A 32 1.97 3.12 9.71
N ASP A 33 1.97 4.43 9.57
CA ASP A 33 2.20 5.12 8.29
C ASP A 33 3.64 4.90 7.79
N GLY A 34 4.62 4.92 8.68
CA GLY A 34 6.01 4.56 8.37
C GLY A 34 6.17 3.10 7.90
N PHE A 35 5.39 2.18 8.49
CA PHE A 35 5.36 0.79 8.04
C PHE A 35 4.79 0.66 6.62
N ILE A 36 3.68 1.36 6.33
CA ILE A 36 3.07 1.40 4.99
C ILE A 36 4.06 2.01 3.98
N ALA A 37 4.72 3.11 4.34
CA ALA A 37 5.73 3.77 3.53
C ALA A 37 6.86 2.82 3.14
N TRP A 38 7.44 2.13 4.13
CA TRP A 38 8.50 1.14 3.90
C TRP A 38 8.03 -0.02 3.02
N LEU A 39 6.84 -0.55 3.29
CA LEU A 39 6.26 -1.66 2.52
C LEU A 39 6.07 -1.28 1.05
N GLY A 40 5.52 -0.09 0.81
CA GLY A 40 5.35 0.45 -0.54
C GLY A 40 6.69 0.60 -1.28
N LEU A 41 7.70 1.18 -0.63
CA LEU A 41 9.03 1.32 -1.22
C LEU A 41 9.65 -0.05 -1.59
N CYS A 42 9.51 -1.06 -0.73
CA CYS A 42 9.96 -2.41 -1.04
C CYS A 42 9.27 -2.97 -2.30
N MET A 43 7.94 -2.76 -2.43
CA MET A 43 7.16 -3.30 -3.55
C MET A 43 7.47 -2.64 -4.90
N ILE A 44 7.91 -1.37 -4.92
CA ILE A 44 8.31 -0.69 -6.16
C ILE A 44 9.83 -0.68 -6.38
N SER A 45 10.59 -1.34 -5.51
CA SER A 45 12.05 -1.43 -5.61
C SER A 45 12.50 -2.54 -6.56
N ARG A 46 13.82 -2.60 -6.81
CA ARG A 46 14.48 -3.67 -7.57
C ARG A 46 14.27 -5.09 -7.02
N HIS A 47 13.79 -5.22 -5.78
CA HIS A 47 13.53 -6.52 -5.15
C HIS A 47 12.19 -7.13 -5.59
N ASN A 48 11.33 -6.35 -6.23
CA ASN A 48 10.13 -6.86 -6.86
C ASN A 48 10.36 -6.96 -8.38
N PRO A 49 10.44 -8.17 -8.94
CA PRO A 49 10.71 -8.36 -10.38
C PRO A 49 9.51 -8.05 -11.27
N ILE A 50 8.31 -7.86 -10.69
CA ILE A 50 7.09 -7.63 -11.46
C ILE A 50 7.09 -6.18 -11.96
N GLU A 51 7.09 -6.02 -13.27
CA GLU A 51 7.09 -4.70 -13.91
C GLU A 51 5.80 -3.92 -13.63
N GLN A 52 5.95 -2.59 -13.45
CA GLN A 52 4.83 -1.67 -13.22
C GLN A 52 3.91 -2.14 -12.06
N TYR A 53 4.52 -2.60 -10.97
CA TYR A 53 3.78 -3.05 -9.79
C TYR A 53 3.37 -1.83 -8.95
N ASP A 54 2.21 -1.28 -9.30
CA ASP A 54 1.68 -0.07 -8.67
C ASP A 54 1.15 -0.37 -7.28
N VAL A 55 1.44 0.54 -6.34
CA VAL A 55 0.98 0.49 -4.95
C VAL A 55 0.06 1.68 -4.69
N ASP A 56 -1.22 1.40 -4.51
CA ASP A 56 -2.23 2.41 -4.24
C ASP A 56 -2.60 2.41 -2.76
N VAL A 57 -2.32 3.53 -2.08
CA VAL A 57 -2.69 3.75 -0.68
C VAL A 57 -4.06 4.41 -0.66
N CYS A 58 -5.06 3.68 -0.18
CA CYS A 58 -6.45 4.11 -0.20
C CYS A 58 -6.93 4.47 1.22
N ALA A 59 -7.63 5.58 1.36
CA ALA A 59 -8.26 6.00 2.60
C ALA A 59 -9.53 6.82 2.35
N ASN A 60 -10.32 7.06 3.40
CA ASN A 60 -11.55 7.84 3.29
C ASN A 60 -11.31 9.32 2.97
N ASN A 61 -10.16 9.87 3.39
CA ASN A 61 -9.78 11.24 3.09
C ASN A 61 -8.34 11.33 2.53
N GLU A 62 -8.05 12.45 1.88
CA GLU A 62 -6.78 12.68 1.19
C GLU A 62 -5.59 12.69 2.13
N ASP A 63 -5.71 13.30 3.32
CA ASP A 63 -4.61 13.37 4.27
C ASP A 63 -4.19 11.97 4.76
N GLN A 64 -5.15 11.09 5.03
CA GLN A 64 -4.88 9.71 5.44
C GLN A 64 -4.29 8.87 4.30
N ALA A 65 -4.72 9.09 3.06
CA ALA A 65 -4.16 8.42 1.90
C ALA A 65 -2.73 8.89 1.60
N MET A 66 -2.48 10.20 1.75
CA MET A 66 -1.19 10.81 1.41
C MET A 66 -0.16 10.73 2.54
N ARG A 67 -0.55 10.53 3.80
CA ARG A 67 0.39 10.51 4.93
C ARG A 67 1.50 9.47 4.77
N PRO A 68 1.23 8.19 4.47
CA PRO A 68 2.29 7.22 4.23
C PRO A 68 3.18 7.56 3.02
N VAL A 69 2.61 8.19 1.98
CA VAL A 69 3.37 8.65 0.81
C VAL A 69 4.32 9.79 1.20
N LYS A 70 3.85 10.75 2.00
CA LYS A 70 4.69 11.84 2.54
C LYS A 70 5.81 11.30 3.43
N ASP A 71 5.52 10.36 4.33
CA ASP A 71 6.53 9.71 5.19
C ASP A 71 7.61 9.02 4.35
N ALA A 72 7.22 8.34 3.26
CA ALA A 72 8.17 7.75 2.32
C ALA A 72 9.03 8.81 1.63
N ILE A 73 8.44 9.94 1.17
CA ILE A 73 9.14 11.06 0.54
C ILE A 73 10.12 11.68 1.52
N ASP A 74 9.73 11.89 2.77
CA ASP A 74 10.59 12.44 3.81
C ASP A 74 11.78 11.52 4.09
N PHE A 75 11.55 10.20 4.13
CA PHE A 75 12.65 9.23 4.21
C PHE A 75 13.60 9.33 3.01
N LEU A 76 13.08 9.39 1.78
CA LEU A 76 13.90 9.50 0.57
C LEU A 76 14.71 10.81 0.51
N ASN A 77 14.22 11.87 1.14
CA ASN A 77 14.90 13.18 1.20
C ASN A 77 15.94 13.30 2.31
N LYS A 78 16.08 12.31 3.20
CA LYS A 78 17.11 12.37 4.25
C LYS A 78 18.51 12.57 3.65
N PRO A 79 19.29 13.55 4.11
CA PRO A 79 20.57 13.90 3.50
C PRO A 79 21.52 12.70 3.34
N GLU A 80 21.51 11.78 4.32
CA GLU A 80 22.38 10.61 4.38
C GLU A 80 22.11 9.61 3.24
N PHE A 81 20.88 9.58 2.72
CA PHE A 81 20.45 8.57 1.76
C PHE A 81 19.98 9.15 0.42
N LYS A 82 19.84 10.47 0.33
CA LYS A 82 19.21 11.14 -0.82
C LYS A 82 19.84 10.77 -2.16
N GLU A 83 21.16 10.77 -2.23
CA GLU A 83 21.85 10.46 -3.49
C GLU A 83 21.72 8.98 -3.86
N ALA A 84 21.81 8.08 -2.87
CA ALA A 84 21.59 6.65 -3.11
C ALA A 84 20.15 6.35 -3.52
N ASN A 85 19.18 7.06 -2.95
CA ASN A 85 17.77 6.92 -3.26
C ASN A 85 17.43 7.37 -4.68
N LYS A 86 18.06 8.44 -5.19
CA LYS A 86 17.87 8.92 -6.58
C LYS A 86 18.27 7.90 -7.65
N ALA A 87 19.16 6.98 -7.33
CA ALA A 87 19.51 5.88 -8.22
C ALA A 87 18.39 4.83 -8.35
N SER A 88 17.47 4.77 -7.38
CA SER A 88 16.43 3.73 -7.29
C SER A 88 15.03 4.29 -7.47
N PHE A 89 14.80 5.55 -7.13
CA PHE A 89 13.48 6.17 -7.09
C PHE A 89 13.49 7.59 -7.68
N TYR A 90 12.39 7.91 -8.33
CA TYR A 90 12.02 9.29 -8.69
C TYR A 90 10.78 9.67 -7.87
N TRP A 91 10.75 10.88 -7.31
CA TRP A 91 9.59 11.32 -6.51
C TRP A 91 9.24 12.78 -6.71
N THR A 92 7.98 13.07 -6.52
CA THR A 92 7.39 14.41 -6.44
C THR A 92 6.66 14.55 -5.10
N SER A 93 5.99 15.67 -4.84
CA SER A 93 5.14 15.82 -3.65
C SER A 93 3.90 14.90 -3.64
N ALA A 94 3.54 14.30 -4.76
CA ALA A 94 2.29 13.54 -4.93
C ALA A 94 2.50 12.03 -5.18
N MET A 95 3.70 11.61 -5.56
CA MET A 95 3.96 10.22 -5.93
C MET A 95 5.44 9.86 -5.84
N ILE A 96 5.69 8.56 -5.72
CA ILE A 96 7.03 7.97 -5.83
C ILE A 96 6.99 6.93 -6.95
N ARG A 97 8.01 6.90 -7.80
CA ARG A 97 8.18 5.91 -8.87
C ARG A 97 9.46 5.11 -8.66
N GLY A 98 9.38 3.80 -8.72
CA GLY A 98 10.54 2.91 -8.77
C GLY A 98 11.17 2.95 -10.18
N LEU A 99 12.47 3.22 -10.26
CA LEU A 99 13.16 3.33 -11.55
C LEU A 99 13.45 1.97 -12.18
N THR A 100 13.52 0.91 -11.38
CA THR A 100 13.84 -0.44 -11.86
C THR A 100 12.61 -1.15 -12.41
N ASN A 101 11.52 -1.22 -11.62
CA ASN A 101 10.33 -1.95 -12.06
C ASN A 101 9.24 -1.05 -12.66
N GLY A 102 9.40 0.28 -12.62
CA GLY A 102 8.47 1.25 -13.19
C GLY A 102 7.17 1.44 -12.42
N GLY A 103 6.97 0.73 -11.31
CA GLY A 103 5.80 0.88 -10.43
C GLY A 103 5.82 2.21 -9.67
N TYR A 104 4.67 2.60 -9.14
CA TYR A 104 4.55 3.84 -8.35
C TYR A 104 3.83 3.61 -7.01
N ILE A 105 3.99 4.58 -6.10
CA ILE A 105 3.16 4.71 -4.89
C ILE A 105 2.35 6.00 -5.01
N LYS A 106 1.04 5.90 -4.84
CA LYS A 106 0.11 7.04 -4.81
C LYS A 106 -0.94 6.90 -3.73
N GLY A 107 -1.41 8.04 -3.21
CA GLY A 107 -2.59 8.11 -2.34
C GLY A 107 -3.86 8.29 -3.15
N HIS A 108 -4.93 7.60 -2.76
CA HIS A 108 -6.25 7.68 -3.36
C HIS A 108 -7.34 7.81 -2.30
N THR A 109 -8.31 8.68 -2.55
CA THR A 109 -9.50 8.84 -1.70
C THR A 109 -10.68 8.06 -2.26
N ASN A 110 -11.72 7.92 -1.47
CA ASN A 110 -12.94 7.18 -1.82
C ASN A 110 -13.83 7.87 -2.87
N ASN A 111 -13.27 8.69 -3.77
CA ASN A 111 -14.01 9.31 -4.87
C ASN A 111 -14.15 8.31 -6.03
N PRO A 112 -15.39 7.85 -6.38
CA PRO A 112 -15.61 6.84 -7.42
C PRO A 112 -15.26 7.32 -8.85
N LYS A 113 -15.19 8.63 -9.08
CA LYS A 113 -14.87 9.16 -10.41
C LYS A 113 -13.39 8.95 -10.75
N GLY A 114 -13.11 8.02 -11.66
CA GLY A 114 -11.76 7.79 -12.21
C GLY A 114 -11.02 6.54 -11.71
N LYS A 115 -11.67 5.64 -10.94
CA LYS A 115 -11.03 4.44 -10.37
C LYS A 115 -11.15 3.17 -11.21
N ASP A 116 -12.03 3.13 -12.21
CA ASP A 116 -12.23 1.96 -13.08
C ASP A 116 -10.99 1.57 -13.90
N GLY A 117 -9.94 2.38 -13.85
CA GLY A 117 -8.68 2.17 -14.58
C GLY A 117 -7.49 1.70 -13.74
N LEU A 118 -7.61 1.55 -12.42
CA LEU A 118 -6.50 1.11 -11.59
C LEU A 118 -6.03 -0.29 -12.01
N ARG A 119 -4.71 -0.45 -12.12
CA ARG A 119 -4.03 -1.72 -12.42
C ARG A 119 -3.06 -2.07 -11.30
N SER A 120 -3.52 -1.90 -10.07
CA SER A 120 -2.71 -2.04 -8.86
C SER A 120 -2.13 -3.45 -8.75
N GLY A 121 -0.85 -3.52 -8.46
CA GLY A 121 -0.22 -4.73 -7.96
C GLY A 121 -0.53 -4.92 -6.47
N CYS A 122 -0.54 -3.81 -5.72
CA CYS A 122 -0.92 -3.82 -4.32
C CYS A 122 -1.87 -2.67 -3.99
N ILE A 123 -2.92 -2.97 -3.22
CA ILE A 123 -3.79 -1.97 -2.61
C ILE A 123 -3.58 -2.02 -1.10
N ILE A 124 -3.31 -0.87 -0.51
CA ILE A 124 -3.19 -0.70 0.94
C ILE A 124 -4.36 0.14 1.42
N LEU A 125 -5.30 -0.49 2.10
CA LEU A 125 -6.46 0.17 2.70
C LEU A 125 -6.08 0.67 4.08
N ASN A 126 -5.85 1.99 4.20
CA ASN A 126 -5.46 2.63 5.44
C ASN A 126 -6.68 3.07 6.24
N GLU A 127 -6.64 2.88 7.57
CA GLU A 127 -7.73 3.21 8.51
C GLU A 127 -9.06 2.49 8.17
N ILE A 128 -9.01 1.18 7.96
CA ILE A 128 -10.18 0.39 7.54
C ILE A 128 -11.37 0.52 8.50
N HIS A 129 -11.13 0.78 9.79
CA HIS A 129 -12.19 1.00 10.78
C HIS A 129 -13.07 2.23 10.47
N GLN A 130 -12.65 3.11 9.57
CA GLN A 130 -13.43 4.29 9.15
C GLN A 130 -14.29 4.05 7.91
N TYR A 131 -14.22 2.86 7.31
CA TYR A 131 -15.04 2.53 6.15
C TYR A 131 -16.42 2.06 6.61
N GLU A 132 -17.46 2.75 6.15
CA GLU A 132 -18.86 2.50 6.54
C GLU A 132 -19.46 1.29 5.82
N SER A 133 -18.89 0.88 4.67
CA SER A 133 -19.42 -0.24 3.90
C SER A 133 -18.37 -0.94 3.06
N HIS A 134 -18.58 -2.24 2.82
CA HIS A 134 -17.79 -3.05 1.89
C HIS A 134 -17.83 -2.53 0.45
N ALA A 135 -18.90 -1.82 0.04
CA ALA A 135 -19.00 -1.22 -1.27
C ALA A 135 -17.82 -0.26 -1.56
N ASN A 136 -17.39 0.49 -0.55
CA ASN A 136 -16.25 1.41 -0.66
C ASN A 136 -14.92 0.67 -0.85
N ILE A 137 -14.75 -0.49 -0.21
CA ILE A 137 -13.58 -1.35 -0.37
C ILE A 137 -13.57 -2.01 -1.74
N ASN A 138 -14.72 -2.49 -2.18
CA ASN A 138 -14.86 -3.17 -3.49
C ASN A 138 -14.46 -2.27 -4.66
N VAL A 139 -14.73 -0.97 -4.59
CA VAL A 139 -14.30 0.00 -5.62
C VAL A 139 -12.79 -0.03 -5.82
N PHE A 140 -12.01 -0.16 -4.75
CA PHE A 140 -10.56 -0.24 -4.84
C PHE A 140 -10.09 -1.64 -5.27
N THR A 141 -10.67 -2.69 -4.72
CA THR A 141 -10.23 -4.07 -4.95
C THR A 141 -10.59 -4.62 -6.33
N THR A 142 -11.57 -4.02 -7.04
CA THR A 142 -11.90 -4.39 -8.44
C THR A 142 -10.72 -4.17 -9.41
N GLY A 143 -9.78 -3.29 -9.07
CA GLY A 143 -8.54 -3.09 -9.84
C GLY A 143 -7.52 -4.22 -9.71
N LEU A 144 -7.61 -5.03 -8.65
CA LEU A 144 -6.73 -6.17 -8.42
C LEU A 144 -7.01 -7.31 -9.41
N GLY A 145 -5.96 -8.07 -9.73
CA GLY A 145 -6.08 -9.19 -10.67
C GLY A 145 -5.63 -8.87 -12.09
N LYS A 146 -5.42 -7.59 -12.42
CA LYS A 146 -4.83 -7.16 -13.70
C LYS A 146 -3.30 -7.26 -13.71
N LYS A 147 -2.69 -7.45 -12.54
CA LYS A 147 -1.26 -7.67 -12.33
C LYS A 147 -0.99 -9.05 -11.76
N GLU A 148 0.20 -9.54 -12.02
CA GLU A 148 0.69 -10.77 -11.42
C GLU A 148 0.87 -10.59 -9.91
N ASN A 149 0.53 -11.64 -9.14
CA ASN A 149 0.66 -11.67 -7.69
C ASN A 149 0.03 -10.46 -6.95
N PRO A 150 -1.26 -10.14 -7.21
CA PRO A 150 -1.89 -8.99 -6.59
C PRO A 150 -2.02 -9.18 -5.07
N ARG A 151 -1.96 -8.06 -4.33
CA ARG A 151 -2.06 -8.04 -2.87
C ARG A 151 -3.05 -6.99 -2.39
N ALA A 152 -3.84 -7.33 -1.37
CA ALA A 152 -4.62 -6.38 -0.60
C ALA A 152 -4.15 -6.39 0.85
N ILE A 153 -3.81 -5.23 1.37
CA ILE A 153 -3.29 -5.07 2.73
C ILE A 153 -4.19 -4.07 3.45
N TYR A 154 -4.85 -4.55 4.48
CA TYR A 154 -5.76 -3.79 5.31
C TYR A 154 -5.00 -3.35 6.55
N VAL A 155 -4.88 -2.05 6.78
CA VAL A 155 -4.13 -1.51 7.93
C VAL A 155 -5.04 -0.61 8.75
N THR A 156 -5.09 -0.86 10.05
CA THR A 156 -5.97 -0.13 10.95
C THR A 156 -5.37 0.03 12.34
N THR A 157 -5.95 0.95 13.09
CA THR A 157 -5.87 1.01 14.55
C THR A 157 -7.16 0.45 15.13
N ASN A 158 -7.19 0.14 16.42
CA ASN A 158 -8.45 -0.20 17.09
C ASN A 158 -9.37 1.03 17.04
N GLY A 159 -10.52 0.90 16.38
CA GLY A 159 -11.54 1.95 16.23
C GLY A 159 -12.66 1.80 17.26
N ASP A 160 -13.43 2.89 17.45
CA ASP A 160 -14.59 2.92 18.33
C ASP A 160 -15.90 2.57 17.58
N VAL A 161 -15.83 2.43 16.23
CA VAL A 161 -16.98 2.06 15.39
C VAL A 161 -17.28 0.59 15.60
N ARG A 162 -18.52 0.30 16.03
CA ARG A 162 -19.08 -1.05 16.12
C ARG A 162 -19.98 -1.30 14.92
N ASP A 163 -20.13 -2.57 14.56
CA ASP A 163 -20.90 -3.01 13.39
C ASP A 163 -20.39 -2.41 12.05
N GLY A 164 -19.10 -2.09 11.98
CA GLY A 164 -18.41 -1.65 10.78
C GLY A 164 -17.74 -2.80 10.06
N VAL A 165 -17.12 -2.50 8.90
CA VAL A 165 -16.41 -3.47 8.07
C VAL A 165 -15.35 -4.27 8.85
N LEU A 166 -14.75 -3.69 9.89
CA LEU A 166 -13.74 -4.37 10.69
C LEU A 166 -14.32 -5.48 11.59
N ASP A 167 -15.59 -5.39 11.96
CA ASP A 167 -16.24 -6.36 12.84
C ASP A 167 -16.80 -7.57 12.06
N GLU A 168 -16.89 -7.49 10.74
CA GLU A 168 -17.37 -8.56 9.85
C GLU A 168 -16.25 -9.44 9.28
N GLU A 169 -14.98 -9.04 9.39
CA GLU A 169 -13.78 -9.76 8.94
C GLU A 169 -13.20 -10.63 10.08
#